data_0baa6a73e269d055e76991150d9d71cf
#
_entry.id   0baa6a73e269d055e76991150d9d71cf
#
_cell.length_a   1.000
_cell.length_b   1.000
_cell.length_c   1.000
_cell.angle_alpha   90.00
_cell.angle_beta   90.00
_cell.angle_gamma   90.00
#
_symmetry.space_group_name_H-M   'P 1'
#
loop_
_entity.id
_entity.type
_entity.pdbx_description
1 polymer ?
#
loop_
_entity_poly.entity_id
_entity_poly.type
_entity_poly.pdbx_seq_one_letter_code
_entity_poly.pdbx_strand_id
1 'polypeptide(L)'
;LDRDLQIAISEYAPGSQVVAAKSVWTSGGIVKPFGKEWPQYEYIKCKSCQQLVFSLGQVPELCPYCEDNLFAERKKHFIIPEFGFVASREKPKSSRFTRPSRSYNAQVYFADYKMPDSENRLELSYENILEINPSPLIVRKRYSHYGWMLVINEGNNGLGYRICKSCGFAEPASYSAKAHKTSH
;
A
#
# COMPACT_ATOMS: atom_id res chain seq x y z
N LEU A 1 3.27 14.01 15.79
CA LEU A 1 3.42 14.50 14.41
C LEU A 1 2.13 14.18 13.67
N ASP A 2 1.49 15.21 13.15
CA ASP A 2 0.29 15.08 12.36
C ASP A 2 0.63 15.18 10.87
N ARG A 3 0.08 14.27 10.06
CA ARG A 3 0.28 14.20 8.62
C ARG A 3 -0.94 13.57 7.97
N ASP A 4 -1.24 14.02 6.78
CA ASP A 4 -2.18 13.33 5.91
C ASP A 4 -1.81 11.84 5.78
N LEU A 5 -2.79 10.94 5.81
CA LEU A 5 -2.55 9.50 5.78
C LEU A 5 -1.75 9.07 4.54
N GLN A 6 -2.00 9.68 3.40
CA GLN A 6 -1.29 9.40 2.15
C GLN A 6 0.22 9.66 2.28
N ILE A 7 0.61 10.71 3.01
CA ILE A 7 2.00 11.01 3.30
C ILE A 7 2.52 10.10 4.42
N ALA A 8 1.71 9.90 5.46
CA ALA A 8 2.09 9.13 6.63
C ALA A 8 2.44 7.69 6.32
N ILE A 9 1.73 7.02 5.40
CA ILE A 9 2.04 5.64 4.98
C ILE A 9 3.41 5.50 4.33
N SER A 10 3.99 6.58 3.82
CA SER A 10 5.35 6.61 3.27
C SER A 10 6.37 7.04 4.33
N GLU A 11 6.10 8.14 5.03
CA GLU A 11 7.08 8.71 5.97
C GLU A 11 7.19 7.92 7.26
N TYR A 12 6.07 7.37 7.76
CA TYR A 12 5.99 6.66 9.04
C TYR A 12 5.84 5.15 8.88
N ALA A 13 6.15 4.63 7.69
CA ALA A 13 6.16 3.19 7.47
C ALA A 13 7.00 2.47 8.52
N PRO A 14 6.59 1.28 8.98
CA PRO A 14 7.35 0.52 9.97
C PRO A 14 8.81 0.32 9.55
N GLY A 15 9.75 0.59 10.45
CA GLY A 15 11.18 0.59 10.18
C GLY A 15 11.74 1.91 9.63
N SER A 16 10.90 2.84 9.18
CA SER A 16 11.35 4.19 8.79
C SER A 16 11.71 5.03 10.01
N GLN A 17 12.63 5.97 9.80
CA GLN A 17 13.10 6.88 10.84
C GLN A 17 12.61 8.30 10.58
N VAL A 18 12.16 8.95 11.63
CA VAL A 18 11.65 10.32 11.62
C VAL A 18 12.39 11.17 12.64
N VAL A 19 12.76 12.39 12.26
CA VAL A 19 13.35 13.34 13.18
C VAL A 19 12.25 14.17 13.85
N ALA A 20 12.17 14.06 15.17
CA ALA A 20 11.27 14.88 15.98
C ALA A 20 11.93 15.24 17.30
N ALA A 21 11.75 16.49 17.76
CA ALA A 21 12.32 17.00 19.02
C ALA A 21 13.83 16.71 19.13
N LYS A 22 14.61 16.98 18.09
CA LYS A 22 16.07 16.75 18.01
C LYS A 22 16.51 15.29 18.21
N SER A 23 15.59 14.35 18.04
CA SER A 23 15.83 12.91 18.18
C SER A 23 15.34 12.17 16.94
N VAL A 24 15.99 11.06 16.63
CA VAL A 24 15.59 10.14 15.56
C VAL A 24 14.75 9.03 16.17
N TRP A 25 13.51 8.96 15.77
CA TRP A 25 12.55 7.95 16.20
C TRP A 25 12.36 6.93 15.08
N THR A 26 12.33 5.65 15.43
CA THR A 26 12.04 4.57 14.48
C THR A 26 10.57 4.20 14.60
N SER A 27 9.86 4.11 13.49
CA SER A 27 8.49 3.59 13.45
C SER A 27 8.49 2.09 13.72
N GLY A 28 7.73 1.66 14.71
CA GLY A 28 7.68 0.26 15.18
C GLY A 28 6.34 -0.40 15.02
N GLY A 29 5.36 0.28 14.41
CA GLY A 29 4.06 -0.31 14.24
C GLY A 29 2.96 0.67 13.85
N ILE A 30 1.75 0.16 13.89
CA ILE A 30 0.52 0.91 13.66
C ILE A 30 -0.35 0.87 14.90
N VAL A 31 -1.12 1.93 15.10
CA VAL A 31 -2.05 2.00 16.24
C VAL A 31 -3.17 0.99 16.04
N LYS A 32 -3.30 0.05 16.97
CA LYS A 32 -4.43 -0.88 16.98
C LYS A 32 -5.58 -0.27 17.79
N PRO A 33 -6.78 -0.11 17.20
CA PRO A 33 -7.94 0.33 17.96
C PRO A 33 -8.34 -0.75 18.97
N PHE A 34 -8.71 -0.31 20.17
CA PHE A 34 -9.15 -1.23 21.22
C PHE A 34 -10.44 -1.96 20.82
N GLY A 35 -10.47 -3.29 21.01
CA GLY A 35 -11.65 -4.11 20.75
C GLY A 35 -12.06 -4.25 19.27
N LYS A 36 -11.24 -3.78 18.34
CA LYS A 36 -11.53 -3.89 16.89
C LYS A 36 -10.41 -4.58 16.15
N GLU A 37 -10.79 -5.36 15.15
CA GLU A 37 -9.85 -5.87 14.16
C GLU A 37 -9.77 -4.91 12.96
N TRP A 38 -8.58 -4.83 12.33
CA TRP A 38 -8.47 -4.08 11.09
C TRP A 38 -9.19 -4.81 9.95
N PRO A 39 -10.01 -4.12 9.16
CA PRO A 39 -10.48 -4.67 7.90
C PRO A 39 -9.29 -5.09 7.05
N GLN A 40 -9.30 -6.32 6.56
CA GLN A 40 -8.27 -6.85 5.68
C GLN A 40 -8.80 -6.84 4.24
N TYR A 41 -8.08 -6.15 3.38
CA TYR A 41 -8.37 -6.11 1.96
C TYR A 41 -7.42 -7.05 1.24
N GLU A 42 -7.96 -7.83 0.33
CA GLU A 42 -7.16 -8.58 -0.65
C GLU A 42 -7.05 -7.75 -1.92
N TYR A 43 -5.90 -7.79 -2.57
CA TYR A 43 -5.71 -7.12 -3.86
C TYR A 43 -4.82 -7.90 -4.80
N ILE A 44 -5.01 -7.63 -6.07
CA ILE A 44 -4.30 -8.26 -7.17
C ILE A 44 -4.20 -7.28 -8.34
N LYS A 45 -3.12 -7.35 -9.09
CA LYS A 45 -2.98 -6.61 -10.34
C LYS A 45 -3.21 -7.55 -11.50
N CYS A 46 -4.28 -7.33 -12.25
CA CYS A 46 -4.58 -8.14 -13.42
C CYS A 46 -3.45 -8.06 -14.45
N LYS A 47 -2.96 -9.19 -14.94
CA LYS A 47 -1.89 -9.23 -15.94
C LYS A 47 -2.33 -8.71 -17.29
N SER A 48 -3.56 -9.00 -17.68
CA SER A 48 -4.07 -8.66 -19.01
C SER A 48 -4.38 -7.18 -19.14
N CYS A 49 -5.19 -6.61 -18.26
CA CYS A 49 -5.57 -5.20 -18.35
C CYS A 49 -4.76 -4.26 -17.46
N GLN A 50 -3.87 -4.80 -16.58
CA GLN A 50 -3.05 -4.05 -15.61
C GLN A 50 -3.86 -3.25 -14.58
N GLN A 51 -5.17 -3.50 -14.47
CA GLN A 51 -6.02 -2.87 -13.48
C GLN A 51 -5.77 -3.49 -12.09
N LEU A 52 -5.79 -2.65 -11.06
CA LEU A 52 -5.83 -3.13 -9.69
C LEU A 52 -7.25 -3.58 -9.35
N VAL A 53 -7.37 -4.81 -8.89
CA VAL A 53 -8.62 -5.37 -8.35
C VAL A 53 -8.41 -5.58 -6.87
N PHE A 54 -9.31 -5.06 -6.04
CA PHE A 54 -9.25 -5.25 -4.60
C PHE A 54 -10.66 -5.42 -4.02
N SER A 55 -10.73 -6.07 -2.87
CA SER A 55 -11.98 -6.31 -2.17
C SER A 55 -11.72 -6.42 -0.67
N LEU A 56 -12.75 -6.12 0.13
CA LEU A 56 -12.76 -6.50 1.54
C LEU A 56 -12.98 -8.03 1.61
N GLY A 57 -12.00 -8.74 2.16
CA GLY A 57 -11.95 -10.21 2.16
C GLY A 57 -11.28 -10.75 0.90
N GLN A 58 -12.01 -11.41 0.02
CA GLN A 58 -11.44 -12.07 -1.16
C GLN A 58 -11.73 -11.32 -2.46
N VAL A 59 -10.74 -11.22 -3.33
CA VAL A 59 -10.93 -10.72 -4.70
C VAL A 59 -11.70 -11.75 -5.53
N PRO A 60 -12.46 -11.30 -6.54
CA PRO A 60 -13.19 -12.20 -7.45
C PRO A 60 -12.24 -13.08 -8.25
N GLU A 61 -12.75 -14.18 -8.77
CA GLU A 61 -12.00 -15.12 -9.61
C GLU A 61 -11.71 -14.56 -11.01
N LEU A 62 -12.60 -13.72 -11.50
CA LEU A 62 -12.49 -13.05 -12.79
C LEU A 62 -12.26 -11.56 -12.60
N CYS A 63 -11.44 -10.99 -13.45
CA CYS A 63 -11.21 -9.55 -13.48
C CYS A 63 -12.49 -8.81 -13.88
N PRO A 64 -13.02 -7.89 -13.06
CA PRO A 64 -14.24 -7.17 -13.37
C PRO A 64 -14.11 -6.20 -14.56
N TYR A 65 -12.90 -5.99 -15.07
CA TYR A 65 -12.62 -5.06 -16.16
C TYR A 65 -12.38 -5.73 -17.51
N CYS A 66 -11.84 -6.94 -17.53
CA CYS A 66 -11.50 -7.66 -18.77
C CYS A 66 -11.88 -9.14 -18.74
N GLU A 67 -12.54 -9.59 -17.68
CA GLU A 67 -13.03 -10.97 -17.49
C GLU A 67 -11.94 -12.05 -17.49
N ASP A 68 -10.67 -11.65 -17.46
CA ASP A 68 -9.56 -12.59 -17.39
C ASP A 68 -9.44 -13.24 -16.01
N ASN A 69 -8.89 -14.46 -15.99
CA ASN A 69 -8.80 -15.25 -14.77
C ASN A 69 -7.69 -14.74 -13.85
N LEU A 70 -8.04 -14.46 -12.59
CA LEU A 70 -7.15 -13.96 -11.56
C LEU A 70 -6.57 -15.08 -10.66
N PHE A 71 -6.94 -16.34 -10.86
CA PHE A 71 -6.55 -17.46 -9.99
C PHE A 71 -5.05 -17.71 -9.94
N ALA A 72 -4.36 -17.55 -11.07
CA ALA A 72 -2.93 -17.81 -11.19
C ALA A 72 -2.05 -16.70 -10.60
N GLU A 73 -2.65 -15.60 -10.18
CA GLU A 73 -1.93 -14.42 -9.71
C GLU A 73 -1.68 -14.46 -8.20
N ARG A 74 -0.52 -13.94 -7.78
CA ARG A 74 -0.21 -13.82 -6.36
C ARG A 74 -1.06 -12.73 -5.71
N LYS A 75 -2.02 -13.17 -4.91
CA LYS A 75 -2.84 -12.30 -4.08
C LYS A 75 -2.01 -11.70 -2.94
N LYS A 76 -2.21 -10.42 -2.70
CA LYS A 76 -1.59 -9.66 -1.61
C LYS A 76 -2.68 -9.07 -0.72
N HIS A 77 -2.31 -8.68 0.50
CA HIS A 77 -3.24 -8.08 1.46
C HIS A 77 -2.76 -6.72 1.89
N PHE A 78 -3.69 -5.82 2.20
CA PHE A 78 -3.39 -4.57 2.85
C PHE A 78 -4.41 -4.24 3.94
N ILE A 79 -4.01 -3.35 4.83
CA ILE A 79 -4.87 -2.75 5.85
C ILE A 79 -4.72 -1.24 5.79
N ILE A 80 -5.73 -0.51 6.27
CA ILE A 80 -5.70 0.95 6.35
C ILE A 80 -5.34 1.33 7.79
N PRO A 81 -4.22 2.02 8.04
CA PRO A 81 -3.79 2.44 9.37
C PRO A 81 -4.53 3.72 9.81
N GLU A 82 -5.84 3.64 10.00
CA GLU A 82 -6.73 4.79 10.28
C GLU A 82 -6.30 5.61 11.50
N PHE A 83 -5.67 4.98 12.49
CA PHE A 83 -5.26 5.61 13.75
C PHE A 83 -3.78 5.97 13.79
N GLY A 84 -3.07 5.83 12.67
CA GLY A 84 -1.68 6.23 12.50
C GLY A 84 -0.65 5.20 12.94
N PHE A 85 0.56 5.69 13.21
CA PHE A 85 1.77 4.90 13.46
C PHE A 85 2.30 5.15 14.86
N VAL A 86 3.00 4.17 15.43
CA VAL A 86 3.65 4.28 16.74
C VAL A 86 5.16 4.15 16.61
N ALA A 87 5.88 4.87 17.47
CA ALA A 87 7.32 4.73 17.56
C ALA A 87 7.69 3.37 18.19
N SER A 88 8.83 2.83 17.77
CA SER A 88 9.46 1.69 18.44
C SER A 88 9.72 1.99 19.91
N ARG A 89 9.75 0.93 20.73
CA ARG A 89 10.12 1.03 22.16
C ARG A 89 11.60 1.31 22.39
N GLU A 90 12.41 1.27 21.33
CA GLU A 90 13.83 1.60 21.42
C GLU A 90 14.02 3.09 21.74
N LYS A 91 15.06 3.38 22.54
CA LYS A 91 15.41 4.77 22.85
C LYS A 91 15.78 5.53 21.57
N PRO A 92 15.23 6.73 21.38
CA PRO A 92 15.55 7.53 20.20
C PRO A 92 17.04 7.93 20.22
N LYS A 93 17.63 8.01 19.04
CA LYS A 93 19.03 8.43 18.83
C LYS A 93 19.12 9.94 18.64
N SER A 94 20.25 10.57 19.01
CA SER A 94 20.46 11.98 18.70
C SER A 94 20.47 12.23 17.18
N SER A 95 19.76 13.27 16.74
CA SER A 95 19.71 13.61 15.31
C SER A 95 20.97 14.29 14.76
N ARG A 96 21.91 14.69 15.63
CA ARG A 96 23.09 15.50 15.21
C ARG A 96 24.02 14.78 14.22
N PHE A 97 24.07 13.43 14.26
CA PHE A 97 25.00 12.63 13.46
C PHE A 97 24.33 11.49 12.69
N THR A 98 23.00 11.43 12.71
CA THR A 98 22.29 10.30 12.11
C THR A 98 21.38 10.80 10.99
N ARG A 99 21.65 10.35 9.76
CA ARG A 99 20.71 10.54 8.65
C ARG A 99 19.56 9.55 8.80
N PRO A 100 18.30 10.00 8.83
CA PRO A 100 17.15 9.10 8.94
C PRO A 100 17.10 8.13 7.77
N SER A 101 16.92 6.86 8.06
CA SER A 101 16.67 5.84 7.04
C SER A 101 15.16 5.79 6.71
N ARG A 102 14.85 5.47 5.47
CA ARG A 102 13.47 5.28 5.02
C ARG A 102 13.28 3.86 4.51
N SER A 103 12.21 3.23 4.93
CA SER A 103 11.85 1.86 4.57
C SER A 103 10.49 1.85 3.91
N TYR A 104 10.41 2.39 2.69
CA TYR A 104 9.16 2.39 1.96
C TYR A 104 9.34 2.22 0.46
N ASN A 105 8.34 1.60 -0.14
CA ASN A 105 8.10 1.59 -1.58
C ASN A 105 6.60 1.79 -1.77
N ALA A 106 6.17 3.05 -1.83
CA ALA A 106 4.77 3.39 -2.05
C ALA A 106 4.47 3.37 -3.55
N GLN A 107 3.48 2.58 -3.93
CA GLN A 107 2.96 2.48 -5.29
C GLN A 107 1.60 3.14 -5.35
N VAL A 108 1.37 3.92 -6.39
CA VAL A 108 0.09 4.57 -6.65
C VAL A 108 -0.64 3.78 -7.72
N TYR A 109 -1.85 3.35 -7.40
CA TYR A 109 -2.71 2.62 -8.30
C TYR A 109 -3.97 3.42 -8.60
N PHE A 110 -4.40 3.39 -9.85
CA PHE A 110 -5.73 3.86 -10.19
C PHE A 110 -6.73 2.81 -9.72
N ALA A 111 -7.57 3.19 -8.77
CA ALA A 111 -8.59 2.33 -8.18
C ALA A 111 -9.96 2.86 -8.55
N ASP A 112 -10.69 2.12 -9.35
CA ASP A 112 -12.10 2.41 -9.59
C ASP A 112 -12.90 1.87 -8.41
N TYR A 113 -13.40 2.78 -7.58
CA TYR A 113 -14.34 2.41 -6.52
C TYR A 113 -15.74 2.47 -7.10
N LYS A 114 -16.41 1.33 -7.23
CA LYS A 114 -17.84 1.29 -7.53
C LYS A 114 -18.59 1.93 -6.37
N MET A 115 -18.87 3.22 -6.45
CA MET A 115 -19.99 3.77 -5.72
C MET A 115 -21.26 3.09 -6.24
N PRO A 116 -22.18 2.64 -5.38
CA PRO A 116 -23.36 1.88 -5.78
C PRO A 116 -24.21 2.54 -6.87
N ASP A 117 -24.12 3.85 -7.03
CA ASP A 117 -24.97 4.66 -7.91
C ASP A 117 -24.20 5.47 -8.96
N SER A 118 -22.93 5.20 -9.20
CA SER A 118 -22.19 6.01 -10.17
C SER A 118 -22.19 5.38 -11.56
N GLU A 119 -22.67 6.14 -12.53
CA GLU A 119 -22.53 5.88 -13.97
C GLU A 119 -21.06 5.92 -14.46
N ASN A 120 -20.12 6.03 -13.52
CA ASN A 120 -18.69 6.15 -13.80
C ASN A 120 -18.09 4.80 -14.16
N ARG A 121 -18.22 4.43 -15.41
CA ARG A 121 -17.41 3.37 -16.01
C ARG A 121 -16.01 3.91 -16.29
N LEU A 122 -15.01 3.09 -15.99
CA LEU A 122 -13.65 3.33 -16.46
C LEU A 122 -13.66 3.32 -17.99
N GLU A 123 -13.52 4.47 -18.62
CA GLU A 123 -13.38 4.52 -20.07
C GLU A 123 -11.92 4.22 -20.44
N LEU A 124 -11.74 3.16 -21.23
CA LEU A 124 -10.46 2.84 -21.84
C LEU A 124 -10.42 3.49 -23.22
N SER A 125 -9.58 4.49 -23.40
CA SER A 125 -9.28 5.01 -24.72
C SER A 125 -7.89 4.51 -25.18
N TYR A 126 -7.81 4.17 -26.45
CA TYR A 126 -6.56 3.83 -27.12
C TYR A 126 -6.21 4.99 -28.05
N GLU A 127 -5.12 5.65 -27.77
CA GLU A 127 -4.60 6.71 -28.63
C GLU A 127 -3.28 6.27 -29.24
N ASN A 128 -3.16 6.38 -30.57
CA ASN A 128 -1.87 6.26 -31.25
C ASN A 128 -1.15 7.60 -31.06
N ILE A 129 -0.23 7.67 -30.09
CA ILE A 129 0.43 8.93 -29.73
C ILE A 129 1.65 9.20 -30.62
N LEU A 130 2.28 8.17 -31.16
CA LEU A 130 3.47 8.29 -32.00
C LEU A 130 3.47 7.19 -33.09
N GLU A 131 3.51 7.58 -34.33
CA GLU A 131 3.91 6.70 -35.41
C GLU A 131 5.45 6.66 -35.44
N ILE A 132 6.03 5.78 -34.65
CA ILE A 132 7.45 5.47 -34.76
C ILE A 132 7.57 4.25 -35.66
N ASN A 133 8.10 4.46 -36.86
CA ASN A 133 8.38 3.35 -37.77
C ASN A 133 9.40 2.38 -37.14
N PRO A 134 9.15 1.05 -37.03
CA PRO A 134 8.15 0.30 -37.80
C PRO A 134 6.86 -0.06 -37.07
N SER A 135 6.67 0.33 -35.80
CA SER A 135 5.50 -0.07 -35.01
C SER A 135 4.89 1.11 -34.27
N PRO A 136 3.58 1.33 -34.36
CA PRO A 136 2.92 2.39 -33.61
C PRO A 136 3.02 2.12 -32.10
N LEU A 137 3.38 3.14 -31.33
CA LEU A 137 3.30 3.07 -29.86
C LEU A 137 1.84 3.23 -29.44
N ILE A 138 1.24 2.15 -28.97
CA ILE A 138 -0.12 2.17 -28.44
C ILE A 138 -0.04 2.52 -26.95
N VAL A 139 -0.54 3.70 -26.59
CA VAL A 139 -0.66 4.13 -25.20
C VAL A 139 -2.09 3.92 -24.73
N ARG A 140 -2.24 3.21 -23.63
CA ARG A 140 -3.53 3.05 -22.96
C ARG A 140 -3.74 4.22 -22.00
N LYS A 141 -4.77 5.02 -22.27
CA LYS A 141 -5.21 6.10 -21.40
C LYS A 141 -6.46 5.65 -20.64
N ARG A 142 -6.47 5.90 -19.35
CA ARG A 142 -7.63 5.67 -18.48
C ARG A 142 -7.98 6.99 -17.82
N TYR A 143 -9.24 7.35 -17.83
CA TYR A 143 -9.70 8.48 -17.07
C TYR A 143 -11.05 8.18 -16.42
N SER A 144 -11.34 8.85 -15.32
CA SER A 144 -12.63 8.84 -14.67
C SER A 144 -12.88 10.24 -14.13
N HIS A 145 -14.12 10.72 -14.21
CA HIS A 145 -14.50 12.00 -13.63
C HIS A 145 -14.35 12.02 -12.10
N TYR A 146 -14.49 10.88 -11.46
CA TYR A 146 -14.36 10.69 -10.00
C TYR A 146 -13.43 9.51 -9.70
N GLY A 147 -12.26 9.54 -10.30
CA GLY A 147 -11.26 8.48 -10.11
C GLY A 147 -10.67 8.48 -8.69
N TRP A 148 -10.60 7.30 -8.09
CA TRP A 148 -9.92 7.10 -6.82
C TRP A 148 -8.51 6.58 -7.06
N MET A 149 -7.58 7.11 -6.28
CA MET A 149 -6.20 6.63 -6.27
C MET A 149 -5.97 5.86 -4.97
N LEU A 150 -5.44 4.65 -5.09
CA LEU A 150 -5.03 3.84 -3.95
C LEU A 150 -3.51 3.88 -3.84
N VAL A 151 -3.01 4.31 -2.70
CA VAL A 151 -1.57 4.31 -2.41
C VAL A 151 -1.28 3.14 -1.49
N ILE A 152 -0.47 2.20 -1.95
CA ILE A 152 -0.07 1.02 -1.18
C ILE A 152 1.43 1.09 -0.92
N ASN A 153 1.82 0.98 0.35
CA ASN A 153 3.22 0.84 0.72
C ASN A 153 3.57 -0.66 0.81
N GLU A 154 4.30 -1.14 -0.16
CA GLU A 154 4.72 -2.54 -0.25
C GLU A 154 6.05 -2.85 0.47
N GLY A 155 6.58 -1.89 1.22
CA GLY A 155 7.86 -2.05 1.91
C GLY A 155 9.06 -2.18 0.97
N ASN A 156 10.22 -2.46 1.52
CA ASN A 156 11.41 -2.67 0.73
C ASN A 156 11.27 -3.91 -0.17
N ASN A 157 11.64 -3.77 -1.43
CA ASN A 157 11.60 -4.84 -2.42
C ASN A 157 10.20 -5.48 -2.66
N GLY A 158 9.12 -4.78 -2.30
CA GLY A 158 7.76 -5.29 -2.50
C GLY A 158 7.37 -6.46 -1.61
N LEU A 159 8.13 -6.73 -0.54
CA LEU A 159 7.86 -7.83 0.39
C LEU A 159 6.78 -7.50 1.42
N GLY A 160 6.43 -6.22 1.56
CA GLY A 160 5.44 -5.74 2.51
C GLY A 160 5.96 -5.67 3.94
N TYR A 161 5.03 -5.76 4.88
CA TYR A 161 5.27 -5.67 6.31
C TYR A 161 4.69 -6.86 7.05
N ARG A 162 5.34 -7.26 8.11
CA ARG A 162 4.80 -8.21 9.09
C ARG A 162 4.14 -7.40 10.20
N ILE A 163 2.86 -7.61 10.40
CA ILE A 163 2.06 -6.85 11.35
C ILE A 163 1.47 -7.82 12.38
N CYS A 164 1.73 -7.56 13.65
CA CYS A 164 1.13 -8.32 14.74
C CYS A 164 -0.34 -7.91 14.92
N LYS A 165 -1.26 -8.85 14.70
CA LYS A 165 -2.70 -8.59 14.84
C LYS A 165 -3.12 -8.24 16.27
N SER A 166 -2.37 -8.71 17.28
CA SER A 166 -2.69 -8.48 18.68
C SER A 166 -2.31 -7.07 19.16
N CYS A 167 -1.11 -6.57 18.80
CA CYS A 167 -0.60 -5.33 19.38
C CYS A 167 -0.27 -4.22 18.35
N GLY A 168 -0.32 -4.50 17.06
CA GLY A 168 0.01 -3.52 16.02
C GLY A 168 1.51 -3.34 15.76
N PHE A 169 2.39 -4.07 16.48
CA PHE A 169 3.81 -4.08 16.14
C PHE A 169 3.99 -4.44 14.66
N ALA A 170 4.83 -3.70 13.97
CA ALA A 170 5.09 -3.96 12.56
C ALA A 170 6.56 -3.71 12.21
N GLU A 171 7.07 -4.53 11.31
CA GLU A 171 8.42 -4.45 10.78
C GLU A 171 8.43 -4.75 9.28
N PRO A 172 9.40 -4.25 8.52
CA PRO A 172 9.57 -4.66 7.12
C PRO A 172 9.71 -6.19 7.03
N ALA A 173 8.99 -6.80 6.10
CA ALA A 173 9.12 -8.23 5.88
C ALA A 173 10.50 -8.55 5.30
N SER A 174 11.12 -9.58 5.83
CA SER A 174 12.38 -10.15 5.33
C SER A 174 12.28 -11.67 5.36
N TYR A 175 13.08 -12.34 4.54
CA TYR A 175 13.10 -13.81 4.48
C TYR A 175 13.59 -14.47 5.78
N SER A 176 14.32 -13.71 6.62
CA SER A 176 14.95 -14.21 7.86
C SER A 176 14.30 -13.70 9.15
N ALA A 177 13.18 -13.00 9.05
CA ALA A 177 12.55 -12.39 10.24
C ALA A 177 11.99 -13.44 11.20
N LYS A 178 12.35 -13.36 12.47
CA LYS A 178 11.80 -14.20 13.54
C LYS A 178 10.39 -13.77 13.91
N ALA A 179 9.59 -14.68 14.42
CA ALA A 179 8.26 -14.35 14.89
C ALA A 179 8.34 -13.37 16.07
N HIS A 180 7.54 -12.31 16.03
CA HIS A 180 7.38 -11.39 17.14
C HIS A 180 6.71 -12.13 18.31
N LYS A 181 7.37 -12.13 19.46
CA LYS A 181 6.78 -12.64 20.70
C LYS A 181 6.05 -11.48 21.38
N THR A 182 4.73 -11.58 21.46
CA THR A 182 3.95 -10.70 22.34
C THR A 182 4.25 -11.09 23.77
N SER A 183 5.06 -10.28 24.47
CA SER A 183 5.11 -10.32 25.92
C SER A 183 3.86 -9.60 26.44
N HIS A 184 2.91 -10.36 26.94
CA HIS A 184 1.81 -9.86 27.73
C HIS A 184 2.27 -9.74 29.19
#